data_af96a06e526baa8dd21f595ce2197eff
#
_entry.id   af96a06e526baa8dd21f595ce2197eff
#
_cell.length_a   1.000
_cell.length_b   1.000
_cell.length_c   1.000
_cell.angle_alpha   90.00
_cell.angle_beta   90.00
_cell.angle_gamma   90.00
#
_symmetry.space_group_name_H-M   'P 1'
#
loop_
_entity.id
_entity.type
_entity.pdbx_description
1 polymer ?
#
loop_
_entity_poly.entity_id
_entity_poly.type
_entity_poly.pdbx_seq_one_letter_code
_entity_poly.pdbx_strand_id
1 'polypeptide(L)'
;MKPTENSTGSAYPHPLDAILLAGTDTNARRLIKGQNKAFLELGGVALVRRVVEALIQADSIGQVFVVGPKLELEVVLSGLPSEVVVVEQAGQMLGNTWAAIHAAESRYFARHGVHDPDRPMLFTSCDLPLISARAVDDFVNRCAVEDDKVEHNYAILGGVAVEASLKSYYPRYGWDGILRPYVHFKNGLARLANIYVGRPRKLAHQDFLQTGFSYRKAKDWHNVVLLTWSFFKQAGGFRAAWLTIRYQATLMASRRGGWLYR
;
A
#
# COMPACT_ATOMS: atom_id res chain seq x y z
N MET A 1 21.50 8.93 17.75
CA MET A 1 21.53 8.49 16.34
C MET A 1 21.85 9.74 15.53
N LYS A 2 23.05 9.84 14.94
CA LYS A 2 23.47 10.99 14.12
C LYS A 2 22.59 11.10 12.88
N PRO A 3 22.25 12.29 12.41
CA PRO A 3 21.59 12.46 11.11
C PRO A 3 22.57 11.95 10.06
N THR A 4 22.18 10.96 9.31
CA THR A 4 22.91 10.45 8.15
C THR A 4 22.98 11.57 7.12
N GLU A 5 24.20 11.86 6.72
CA GLU A 5 24.60 12.77 5.66
C GLU A 5 23.77 12.58 4.39
N ASN A 6 23.53 13.69 3.69
CA ASN A 6 22.95 13.75 2.36
C ASN A 6 23.57 12.68 1.46
N SER A 7 22.90 11.56 1.30
CA SER A 7 23.19 10.67 0.22
C SER A 7 22.67 11.36 -1.05
N THR A 8 23.58 11.80 -1.91
CA THR A 8 23.31 11.97 -3.35
C THR A 8 23.03 10.58 -3.93
N GLY A 9 21.95 9.95 -3.43
CA GLY A 9 21.51 8.64 -3.84
C GLY A 9 20.65 8.78 -5.09
N SER A 10 20.77 7.78 -5.96
CA SER A 10 19.96 7.59 -7.14
C SER A 10 18.49 7.94 -6.86
N ALA A 11 17.96 8.92 -7.56
CA ALA A 11 16.54 9.19 -7.63
C ALA A 11 15.99 8.48 -8.87
N TYR A 12 14.70 8.16 -8.90
CA TYR A 12 14.10 7.74 -10.16
C TYR A 12 14.27 8.86 -11.20
N PRO A 13 14.52 8.53 -12.48
CA PRO A 13 14.84 9.52 -13.52
C PRO A 13 13.71 10.51 -13.76
N HIS A 14 12.47 10.14 -13.39
CA HIS A 14 11.28 11.00 -13.51
C HIS A 14 10.42 10.83 -12.26
N PRO A 15 9.63 11.87 -11.87
CA PRO A 15 8.63 11.74 -10.83
C PRO A 15 7.66 10.60 -11.12
N LEU A 16 7.30 9.84 -10.09
CA LEU A 16 6.41 8.69 -10.20
C LEU A 16 4.95 9.13 -10.32
N ASP A 17 4.15 8.38 -11.07
CA ASP A 17 2.71 8.47 -10.93
C ASP A 17 2.28 7.76 -9.65
N ALA A 18 1.39 8.39 -8.86
CA ALA A 18 0.84 7.84 -7.65
C ALA A 18 -0.57 7.30 -7.88
N ILE A 19 -0.82 6.08 -7.42
CA ILE A 19 -2.14 5.42 -7.42
C ILE A 19 -2.66 5.38 -5.99
N LEU A 20 -3.74 6.12 -5.74
CA LEU A 20 -4.41 6.20 -4.45
C LEU A 20 -5.70 5.39 -4.46
N LEU A 21 -5.76 4.35 -3.62
CA LEU A 21 -6.93 3.49 -3.52
C LEU A 21 -7.94 4.05 -2.51
N ALA A 22 -9.07 4.53 -3.02
CA ALA A 22 -10.19 5.10 -2.26
C ALA A 22 -11.52 4.36 -2.53
N GLY A 23 -11.47 3.15 -3.09
CA GLY A 23 -12.64 2.37 -3.47
C GLY A 23 -13.56 2.03 -2.29
N THR A 24 -14.85 1.98 -2.56
CA THR A 24 -15.86 1.51 -1.62
C THR A 24 -15.95 -0.01 -1.66
N ASP A 25 -15.94 -0.63 -0.48
CA ASP A 25 -16.17 -2.06 -0.37
C ASP A 25 -17.67 -2.34 -0.29
N THR A 26 -18.13 -3.33 -1.02
CA THR A 26 -19.52 -3.80 -0.95
C THR A 26 -19.87 -4.44 0.40
N ASN A 27 -18.86 -4.83 1.18
CA ASN A 27 -19.03 -5.41 2.50
C ASN A 27 -19.25 -4.32 3.56
N ALA A 28 -20.48 -4.18 4.06
CA ALA A 28 -20.86 -3.21 5.09
C ALA A 28 -19.97 -3.27 6.36
N ARG A 29 -19.38 -4.42 6.69
CA ARG A 29 -18.44 -4.57 7.82
C ARG A 29 -17.11 -3.83 7.63
N ARG A 30 -16.82 -3.37 6.42
CA ARG A 30 -15.61 -2.59 6.11
C ARG A 30 -15.86 -1.09 6.13
N LEU A 31 -17.09 -0.68 6.16
CA LEU A 31 -17.48 0.71 6.36
C LEU A 31 -17.28 1.11 7.83
N ILE A 32 -16.89 2.34 8.05
CA ILE A 32 -16.82 2.94 9.40
C ILE A 32 -18.06 3.81 9.55
N LYS A 33 -18.92 3.45 10.51
CA LYS A 33 -20.23 4.14 10.69
C LYS A 33 -21.07 4.20 9.40
N GLY A 34 -20.99 3.15 8.57
CA GLY A 34 -21.73 3.10 7.30
C GLY A 34 -21.09 3.89 6.15
N GLN A 35 -19.93 4.50 6.35
CA GLN A 35 -19.25 5.32 5.33
C GLN A 35 -17.94 4.69 4.84
N ASN A 36 -17.57 5.00 3.59
CA ASN A 36 -16.24 4.73 3.07
C ASN A 36 -15.21 5.58 3.84
N LYS A 37 -14.13 4.96 4.26
CA LYS A 37 -13.03 5.62 4.99
C LYS A 37 -12.48 6.84 4.26
N ALA A 38 -12.46 6.83 2.94
CA ALA A 38 -11.94 7.93 2.12
C ALA A 38 -12.63 9.27 2.43
N PHE A 39 -13.92 9.22 2.78
CA PHE A 39 -14.76 10.39 3.04
C PHE A 39 -14.90 10.74 4.53
N LEU A 40 -14.28 9.97 5.43
CA LEU A 40 -14.19 10.39 6.82
C LEU A 40 -13.33 11.64 6.93
N GLU A 41 -13.70 12.53 7.84
CA GLU A 41 -13.01 13.81 8.02
C GLU A 41 -12.09 13.79 9.23
N LEU A 42 -10.97 14.48 9.09
CA LEU A 42 -10.06 14.82 10.15
C LEU A 42 -9.83 16.34 10.13
N GLY A 43 -10.36 17.05 11.15
CA GLY A 43 -10.32 18.51 11.19
C GLY A 43 -11.08 19.16 10.03
N GLY A 44 -12.25 18.63 9.65
CA GLY A 44 -13.10 19.17 8.59
C GLY A 44 -12.61 18.89 7.15
N VAL A 45 -11.56 18.08 6.98
CA VAL A 45 -11.02 17.72 5.66
C VAL A 45 -11.05 16.20 5.48
N ALA A 46 -11.61 15.74 4.37
CA ALA A 46 -11.70 14.32 4.05
C ALA A 46 -10.32 13.64 4.01
N LEU A 47 -10.23 12.39 4.49
CA LEU A 47 -8.95 11.68 4.57
C LEU A 47 -8.28 11.55 3.20
N VAL A 48 -9.07 11.24 2.16
CA VAL A 48 -8.57 11.13 0.79
C VAL A 48 -7.94 12.43 0.30
N ARG A 49 -8.57 13.56 0.59
CA ARG A 49 -8.06 14.88 0.18
C ARG A 49 -6.72 15.19 0.84
N ARG A 50 -6.58 14.92 2.14
CA ARG A 50 -5.30 15.09 2.86
C ARG A 50 -4.16 14.30 2.25
N VAL A 51 -4.43 13.04 1.87
CA VAL A 51 -3.41 12.21 1.24
C VAL A 51 -3.06 12.74 -0.16
N VAL A 52 -4.06 13.15 -0.95
CA VAL A 52 -3.82 13.74 -2.27
C VAL A 52 -3.01 15.02 -2.17
N GLU A 53 -3.35 15.91 -1.25
CA GLU A 53 -2.60 17.16 -1.02
C GLU A 53 -1.13 16.90 -0.65
N ALA A 54 -0.85 15.87 0.15
CA ALA A 54 0.53 15.48 0.46
C ALA A 54 1.26 14.89 -0.75
N LEU A 55 0.55 14.14 -1.60
CA LEU A 55 1.14 13.55 -2.82
C LEU A 55 1.48 14.61 -3.87
N ILE A 56 0.58 15.58 -4.13
CA ILE A 56 0.84 16.65 -5.11
C ILE A 56 1.92 17.64 -4.66
N GLN A 57 2.20 17.73 -3.36
CA GLN A 57 3.27 18.56 -2.80
C GLN A 57 4.62 17.84 -2.76
N ALA A 58 4.67 16.55 -3.04
CA ALA A 58 5.90 15.78 -3.05
C ALA A 58 6.62 15.94 -4.41
N ASP A 59 7.91 16.30 -4.38
CA ASP A 59 8.73 16.52 -5.58
C ASP A 59 8.91 15.21 -6.40
N SER A 60 8.86 14.06 -5.73
CA SER A 60 9.00 12.74 -6.34
C SER A 60 7.73 12.25 -7.04
N ILE A 61 6.61 12.98 -6.99
CA ILE A 61 5.32 12.60 -7.59
C ILE A 61 4.95 13.52 -8.74
N GLY A 62 4.59 12.92 -9.87
CA GLY A 62 4.16 13.65 -11.08
C GLY A 62 2.65 13.79 -11.15
N GLN A 63 1.92 12.69 -11.23
CA GLN A 63 0.46 12.68 -11.29
C GLN A 63 -0.13 11.79 -10.21
N VAL A 64 -1.35 12.10 -9.77
CA VAL A 64 -2.07 11.33 -8.75
C VAL A 64 -3.36 10.80 -9.36
N PHE A 65 -3.49 9.48 -9.44
CA PHE A 65 -4.68 8.78 -9.90
C PHE A 65 -5.45 8.25 -8.69
N VAL A 66 -6.61 8.82 -8.43
CA VAL A 66 -7.47 8.46 -7.28
C VAL A 66 -8.59 7.57 -7.79
N VAL A 67 -8.59 6.29 -7.41
CA VAL A 67 -9.62 5.34 -7.83
C VAL A 67 -10.64 5.07 -6.72
N GLY A 68 -11.90 5.27 -7.03
CA GLY A 68 -13.02 5.11 -6.09
C GLY A 68 -14.34 5.52 -6.71
N PRO A 69 -15.37 5.79 -5.90
CA PRO A 69 -16.64 6.30 -6.39
C PRO A 69 -16.45 7.71 -6.96
N LYS A 70 -16.51 7.80 -8.28
CA LYS A 70 -16.04 8.96 -9.04
C LYS A 70 -16.78 10.25 -8.66
N LEU A 71 -18.10 10.20 -8.60
CA LEU A 71 -18.91 11.41 -8.33
C LEU A 71 -18.57 12.03 -6.96
N GLU A 72 -18.46 11.21 -5.93
CA GLU A 72 -18.13 11.66 -4.57
C GLU A 72 -16.68 12.16 -4.49
N LEU A 73 -15.77 11.49 -5.21
CA LEU A 73 -14.37 11.92 -5.28
C LEU A 73 -14.21 13.26 -6.00
N GLU A 74 -14.90 13.48 -7.10
CA GLU A 74 -14.88 14.77 -7.84
C GLU A 74 -15.35 15.93 -6.97
N VAL A 75 -16.35 15.71 -6.12
CA VAL A 75 -16.80 16.72 -5.16
C VAL A 75 -15.74 17.02 -4.11
N VAL A 76 -15.21 15.97 -3.46
CA VAL A 76 -14.25 16.12 -2.35
C VAL A 76 -12.89 16.65 -2.81
N LEU A 77 -12.48 16.32 -4.04
CA LEU A 77 -11.21 16.73 -4.64
C LEU A 77 -11.33 17.99 -5.53
N SER A 78 -12.50 18.63 -5.55
CA SER A 78 -12.72 19.84 -6.32
C SER A 78 -11.71 20.94 -5.96
N GLY A 79 -11.28 21.69 -6.97
CA GLY A 79 -10.30 22.79 -6.81
C GLY A 79 -8.85 22.33 -6.68
N LEU A 80 -8.55 21.03 -6.74
CA LEU A 80 -7.18 20.51 -6.85
C LEU A 80 -6.66 20.64 -8.29
N PRO A 81 -5.32 20.67 -8.49
CA PRO A 81 -4.70 20.79 -9.81
C PRO A 81 -5.07 19.66 -10.77
N SER A 82 -4.86 19.88 -12.07
CA SER A 82 -5.15 18.93 -13.16
C SER A 82 -4.30 17.65 -13.16
N GLU A 83 -3.26 17.63 -12.34
CA GLU A 83 -2.43 16.46 -12.06
C GLU A 83 -3.17 15.39 -11.28
N VAL A 84 -4.26 15.75 -10.61
CA VAL A 84 -5.16 14.82 -9.90
C VAL A 84 -6.21 14.30 -10.88
N VAL A 85 -6.20 12.99 -11.10
CA VAL A 85 -7.10 12.29 -12.02
C VAL A 85 -8.00 11.35 -11.23
N VAL A 86 -9.30 11.59 -11.27
CA VAL A 86 -10.28 10.69 -10.64
C VAL A 86 -10.63 9.57 -11.62
N VAL A 87 -10.52 8.32 -11.15
CA VAL A 87 -10.79 7.10 -11.90
C VAL A 87 -11.97 6.38 -11.25
N GLU A 88 -12.98 6.00 -12.05
CA GLU A 88 -14.11 5.21 -11.55
C GLU A 88 -13.64 3.83 -11.09
N GLN A 89 -14.18 3.38 -9.96
CA GLN A 89 -13.88 2.06 -9.43
C GLN A 89 -14.45 0.93 -10.30
N ALA A 90 -13.66 -0.14 -10.44
CA ALA A 90 -13.98 -1.32 -11.25
C ALA A 90 -14.25 -2.57 -10.39
N GLY A 91 -14.96 -2.39 -9.27
CA GLY A 91 -15.38 -3.49 -8.39
C GLY A 91 -14.42 -3.77 -7.24
N GLN A 92 -13.65 -4.87 -7.29
CA GLN A 92 -12.76 -5.26 -6.19
C GLN A 92 -11.39 -4.54 -6.24
N MET A 93 -10.60 -4.66 -5.16
CA MET A 93 -9.33 -3.98 -5.01
C MET A 93 -8.40 -4.13 -6.22
N LEU A 94 -8.23 -5.35 -6.73
CA LEU A 94 -7.34 -5.59 -7.88
C LEU A 94 -7.88 -4.92 -9.15
N GLY A 95 -9.20 -5.01 -9.40
CA GLY A 95 -9.85 -4.31 -10.51
C GLY A 95 -9.67 -2.79 -10.42
N ASN A 96 -9.87 -2.22 -9.25
CA ASN A 96 -9.66 -0.79 -9.00
C ASN A 96 -8.19 -0.40 -9.25
N THR A 97 -7.25 -1.21 -8.76
CA THR A 97 -5.82 -0.96 -8.98
C THR A 97 -5.49 -0.95 -10.47
N TRP A 98 -6.00 -1.94 -11.23
CA TRP A 98 -5.76 -1.99 -12.67
C TRP A 98 -6.45 -0.87 -13.44
N ALA A 99 -7.64 -0.44 -13.04
CA ALA A 99 -8.31 0.71 -13.67
C ALA A 99 -7.43 1.98 -13.56
N ALA A 100 -6.85 2.22 -12.39
CA ALA A 100 -5.96 3.35 -12.18
C ALA A 100 -4.62 3.19 -12.93
N ILE A 101 -4.03 1.98 -12.97
CA ILE A 101 -2.81 1.69 -13.75
C ILE A 101 -3.05 1.98 -15.22
N HIS A 102 -4.14 1.49 -15.82
CA HIS A 102 -4.46 1.73 -17.21
C HIS A 102 -4.68 3.22 -17.51
N ALA A 103 -5.31 3.96 -16.61
CA ALA A 103 -5.46 5.40 -16.75
C ALA A 103 -4.09 6.12 -16.74
N ALA A 104 -3.18 5.71 -15.84
CA ALA A 104 -1.82 6.25 -15.76
C ALA A 104 -1.00 5.90 -17.01
N GLU A 105 -1.03 4.65 -17.46
CA GLU A 105 -0.34 4.19 -18.67
C GLU A 105 -0.85 4.94 -19.92
N SER A 106 -2.17 5.09 -20.06
CA SER A 106 -2.78 5.81 -21.18
C SER A 106 -2.36 7.28 -21.21
N ARG A 107 -2.32 7.91 -20.03
CA ARG A 107 -1.92 9.32 -19.93
C ARG A 107 -0.42 9.52 -20.17
N TYR A 108 0.40 8.57 -19.72
CA TYR A 108 1.81 8.54 -20.02
C TYR A 108 2.07 8.40 -21.53
N PHE A 109 1.39 7.45 -22.17
CA PHE A 109 1.48 7.27 -23.64
C PHE A 109 1.05 8.53 -24.39
N ALA A 110 -0.04 9.17 -23.98
CA ALA A 110 -0.53 10.40 -24.61
C ALA A 110 0.49 11.56 -24.52
N ARG A 111 1.33 11.60 -23.49
CA ARG A 111 2.37 12.63 -23.30
C ARG A 111 3.68 12.32 -23.99
N HIS A 112 4.09 11.05 -23.99
CA HIS A 112 5.43 10.65 -24.39
C HIS A 112 5.49 9.85 -25.69
N GLY A 113 4.33 9.38 -26.20
CA GLY A 113 4.24 8.57 -27.42
C GLY A 113 4.81 7.14 -27.30
N VAL A 114 5.20 6.72 -26.10
CA VAL A 114 5.80 5.40 -25.86
C VAL A 114 5.11 4.68 -24.70
N HIS A 115 5.07 3.35 -24.78
CA HIS A 115 4.67 2.49 -23.68
C HIS A 115 5.89 2.09 -22.89
N ASP A 116 5.84 2.28 -21.56
CA ASP A 116 6.86 1.79 -20.64
C ASP A 116 6.23 0.82 -19.63
N PRO A 117 6.26 -0.49 -19.93
CA PRO A 117 5.66 -1.51 -19.05
C PRO A 117 6.44 -1.71 -17.74
N ASP A 118 7.69 -1.28 -17.70
CA ASP A 118 8.56 -1.41 -16.53
C ASP A 118 8.59 -0.16 -15.64
N ARG A 119 7.78 0.84 -15.98
CA ARG A 119 7.71 2.10 -15.23
C ARG A 119 7.25 1.85 -13.77
N PRO A 120 8.03 2.30 -12.78
CA PRO A 120 7.61 2.25 -11.40
C PRO A 120 6.49 3.24 -11.12
N MET A 121 5.57 2.88 -10.23
CA MET A 121 4.47 3.71 -9.76
C MET A 121 4.40 3.63 -8.23
N LEU A 122 3.96 4.71 -7.57
CA LEU A 122 3.65 4.71 -6.15
C LEU A 122 2.23 4.20 -5.94
N PHE A 123 2.04 3.29 -4.99
CA PHE A 123 0.72 2.81 -4.56
C PHE A 123 0.51 3.14 -3.10
N THR A 124 -0.63 3.73 -2.78
CA THR A 124 -0.98 4.03 -1.39
C THR A 124 -2.50 3.94 -1.17
N SER A 125 -2.91 3.98 0.09
CA SER A 125 -4.32 4.00 0.47
C SER A 125 -4.72 5.33 1.11
N CYS A 126 -6.01 5.65 1.08
CA CYS A 126 -6.55 6.86 1.67
C CYS A 126 -6.52 6.91 3.21
N ASP A 127 -6.05 5.85 3.88
CA ASP A 127 -6.02 5.75 5.34
C ASP A 127 -4.69 6.17 5.98
N LEU A 128 -3.95 7.03 5.29
CA LEU A 128 -2.72 7.68 5.77
C LEU A 128 -2.85 9.21 5.87
N PRO A 129 -3.87 9.76 6.57
CA PRO A 129 -4.20 11.19 6.51
C PRO A 129 -3.15 12.12 7.13
N LEU A 130 -2.13 11.59 7.80
CA LEU A 130 -1.03 12.34 8.39
C LEU A 130 0.29 12.17 7.62
N ILE A 131 0.25 11.54 6.44
CA ILE A 131 1.44 11.48 5.58
C ILE A 131 1.79 12.90 5.12
N SER A 132 3.07 13.21 5.05
CA SER A 132 3.57 14.49 4.53
C SER A 132 4.30 14.29 3.20
N ALA A 133 4.38 15.32 2.38
CA ALA A 133 5.16 15.34 1.15
C ALA A 133 6.60 14.85 1.39
N ARG A 134 7.26 15.40 2.43
CA ARG A 134 8.62 14.98 2.82
C ARG A 134 8.71 13.47 3.12
N ALA A 135 7.69 12.87 3.75
CA ALA A 135 7.69 11.43 4.02
C ALA A 135 7.51 10.60 2.74
N VAL A 136 6.74 11.12 1.78
CA VAL A 136 6.61 10.52 0.43
C VAL A 136 7.94 10.56 -0.29
N ASP A 137 8.59 11.72 -0.35
CA ASP A 137 9.89 11.89 -1.00
C ASP A 137 10.98 11.03 -0.38
N ASP A 138 11.08 11.00 0.96
CA ASP A 138 12.03 10.12 1.66
C ASP A 138 11.80 8.64 1.32
N PHE A 139 10.54 8.21 1.27
CA PHE A 139 10.19 6.84 0.90
C PHE A 139 10.55 6.52 -0.55
N VAL A 140 10.17 7.37 -1.50
CA VAL A 140 10.45 7.18 -2.93
C VAL A 140 11.96 7.15 -3.19
N ASN A 141 12.71 8.09 -2.60
CA ASN A 141 14.18 8.14 -2.74
C ASN A 141 14.86 6.89 -2.16
N ARG A 142 14.40 6.39 -1.02
CA ARG A 142 14.90 5.11 -0.47
C ARG A 142 14.58 3.93 -1.38
N CYS A 143 13.38 3.91 -1.97
CA CYS A 143 13.03 2.88 -2.94
C CYS A 143 13.93 2.94 -4.17
N ALA A 144 14.26 4.13 -4.68
CA ALA A 144 15.17 4.29 -5.81
C ALA A 144 16.56 3.73 -5.50
N VAL A 145 17.10 4.04 -4.31
CA VAL A 145 18.40 3.50 -3.87
C VAL A 145 18.40 1.97 -3.75
N GLU A 146 17.33 1.38 -3.21
CA GLU A 146 17.23 -0.09 -3.09
C GLU A 146 17.04 -0.75 -4.45
N ASP A 147 16.25 -0.13 -5.33
CA ASP A 147 15.97 -0.62 -6.67
C ASP A 147 17.23 -0.59 -7.57
N ASP A 148 18.06 0.44 -7.43
CA ASP A 148 19.34 0.58 -8.13
C ASP A 148 20.34 -0.55 -7.78
N LYS A 149 20.36 -1.00 -6.52
CA LYS A 149 21.22 -2.12 -6.07
C LYS A 149 20.96 -3.44 -6.79
N VAL A 150 19.79 -3.60 -7.40
CA VAL A 150 19.36 -4.81 -8.12
C VAL A 150 19.03 -4.52 -9.58
N GLU A 151 19.65 -3.49 -10.16
CA GLU A 151 19.48 -3.12 -11.57
C GLU A 151 17.99 -2.93 -11.95
N HIS A 152 17.23 -2.28 -11.07
CA HIS A 152 15.79 -2.03 -11.23
C HIS A 152 14.93 -3.29 -11.39
N ASN A 153 15.31 -4.37 -10.75
CA ASN A 153 14.65 -5.66 -10.90
C ASN A 153 13.58 -5.98 -9.83
N TYR A 154 13.32 -5.10 -8.86
CA TYR A 154 12.21 -5.30 -7.94
C TYR A 154 10.86 -5.12 -8.62
N ALA A 155 9.95 -6.09 -8.40
CA ALA A 155 8.54 -5.95 -8.79
C ALA A 155 7.77 -5.06 -7.82
N ILE A 156 8.13 -5.06 -6.52
CA ILE A 156 7.50 -4.24 -5.49
C ILE A 156 8.45 -3.99 -4.31
N LEU A 157 8.47 -2.76 -3.83
CA LEU A 157 9.12 -2.33 -2.60
C LEU A 157 8.06 -1.78 -1.65
N GLY A 158 8.02 -2.26 -0.43
CA GLY A 158 7.00 -1.87 0.56
C GLY A 158 7.57 -1.08 1.72
N GLY A 159 6.86 -0.04 2.12
CA GLY A 159 7.17 0.71 3.32
C GLY A 159 6.87 -0.10 4.58
N VAL A 160 7.77 -0.03 5.56
CA VAL A 160 7.57 -0.64 6.87
C VAL A 160 7.86 0.36 7.99
N ALA A 161 7.03 0.34 9.03
CA ALA A 161 7.26 1.08 10.25
C ALA A 161 7.76 0.10 11.33
N VAL A 162 8.99 0.31 11.81
CA VAL A 162 9.58 -0.52 12.85
C VAL A 162 8.92 -0.28 14.21
N GLU A 163 8.86 -1.31 15.05
CA GLU A 163 8.22 -1.22 16.36
C GLU A 163 8.74 -0.05 17.21
N ALA A 164 10.05 0.18 17.18
CA ALA A 164 10.67 1.26 17.94
C ALA A 164 10.05 2.65 17.65
N SER A 165 9.67 2.92 16.39
CA SER A 165 9.02 4.17 15.98
C SER A 165 7.56 4.27 16.42
N LEU A 166 6.94 3.15 16.80
CA LEU A 166 5.52 3.09 17.14
C LEU A 166 5.25 2.94 18.64
N LYS A 167 6.28 2.66 19.44
CA LYS A 167 6.15 2.48 20.90
C LYS A 167 5.55 3.68 21.63
N SER A 168 5.79 4.89 21.15
CA SER A 168 5.20 6.12 21.72
C SER A 168 3.67 6.17 21.62
N TYR A 169 3.08 5.40 20.71
CA TYR A 169 1.62 5.31 20.48
C TYR A 169 0.96 4.12 21.20
N TYR A 170 1.70 3.36 22.00
CA TYR A 170 1.14 2.24 22.77
C TYR A 170 0.27 2.75 23.92
N PRO A 171 -0.71 1.92 24.36
CA PRO A 171 -1.48 2.21 25.55
C PRO A 171 -0.58 2.47 26.76
N ARG A 172 -0.87 3.52 27.50
CA ARG A 172 -0.17 3.90 28.74
C ARG A 172 -1.13 4.64 29.65
N TYR A 173 -0.74 4.79 30.92
CA TYR A 173 -1.57 5.48 31.91
C TYR A 173 -2.04 6.85 31.39
N GLY A 174 -3.37 7.08 31.43
CA GLY A 174 -4.01 8.30 30.95
C GLY A 174 -4.14 8.44 29.44
N TRP A 175 -3.80 7.38 28.66
CA TRP A 175 -3.96 7.38 27.21
C TRP A 175 -4.25 5.98 26.66
N ASP A 176 -5.35 5.86 25.93
CA ASP A 176 -5.83 4.58 25.39
C ASP A 176 -4.86 3.97 24.38
N GLY A 177 -4.15 4.78 23.61
CA GLY A 177 -3.17 4.32 22.63
C GLY A 177 -3.71 3.29 21.64
N ILE A 178 -2.83 2.76 20.81
CA ILE A 178 -3.18 1.70 19.84
C ILE A 178 -2.12 0.61 19.86
N LEU A 179 -2.51 -0.61 20.23
CA LEU A 179 -1.69 -1.79 20.07
C LEU A 179 -2.22 -2.65 18.92
N ARG A 180 -1.44 -2.82 17.86
CA ARG A 180 -1.78 -3.66 16.73
C ARG A 180 -0.72 -4.72 16.49
N PRO A 181 -1.07 -5.87 15.87
CA PRO A 181 -0.10 -6.93 15.61
C PRO A 181 1.00 -6.47 14.65
N TYR A 182 2.20 -6.99 14.89
CA TYR A 182 3.38 -6.79 14.07
C TYR A 182 3.65 -8.02 13.20
N VAL A 183 4.32 -7.79 12.08
CA VAL A 183 4.97 -8.83 11.29
C VAL A 183 6.37 -9.03 11.86
N HIS A 184 6.75 -10.29 12.07
CA HIS A 184 8.06 -10.67 12.55
C HIS A 184 9.01 -10.83 11.38
N PHE A 185 9.95 -9.91 11.25
CA PHE A 185 11.05 -10.00 10.31
C PHE A 185 12.30 -10.52 11.03
N LYS A 186 13.27 -11.03 10.27
CA LYS A 186 14.55 -11.48 10.80
C LYS A 186 15.27 -10.40 11.62
N ASN A 187 15.09 -9.14 11.25
CA ASN A 187 15.75 -7.98 11.87
C ASN A 187 14.84 -7.23 12.87
N GLY A 188 13.71 -7.82 13.30
CA GLY A 188 12.82 -7.20 14.28
C GLY A 188 11.35 -7.15 13.89
N LEU A 189 10.59 -6.45 14.68
CA LEU A 189 9.15 -6.28 14.51
C LEU A 189 8.85 -5.03 13.67
N ALA A 190 8.02 -5.17 12.65
CA ALA A 190 7.58 -4.05 11.85
C ALA A 190 6.13 -4.21 11.39
N ARG A 191 5.54 -3.12 10.90
CA ARG A 191 4.21 -3.07 10.29
C ARG A 191 4.30 -2.50 8.90
N LEU A 192 3.49 -3.03 7.98
CA LEU A 192 3.34 -2.44 6.66
C LEU A 192 2.78 -1.02 6.78
N ALA A 193 3.37 -0.09 6.07
CA ALA A 193 3.03 1.33 6.11
C ALA A 193 1.97 1.74 5.06
N ASN A 194 1.37 0.78 4.35
CA ASN A 194 0.37 1.00 3.29
C ASN A 194 0.85 1.94 2.17
N ILE A 195 2.15 1.99 1.94
CA ILE A 195 2.79 2.71 0.84
C ILE A 195 3.79 1.79 0.15
N TYR A 196 3.78 1.76 -1.18
CA TYR A 196 4.57 0.84 -1.98
C TYR A 196 5.04 1.53 -3.26
N VAL A 197 6.25 1.22 -3.74
CA VAL A 197 6.67 1.47 -5.12
C VAL A 197 6.68 0.12 -5.84
N GLY A 198 6.06 0.05 -7.01
CA GLY A 198 5.97 -1.21 -7.74
C GLY A 198 5.92 -1.02 -9.24
N ARG A 199 6.32 -2.10 -9.94
CA ARG A 199 6.18 -2.27 -11.39
C ARG A 199 5.06 -3.27 -11.64
N PRO A 200 3.83 -2.80 -11.92
CA PRO A 200 2.65 -3.68 -11.98
C PRO A 200 2.81 -4.83 -12.97
N ARG A 201 3.46 -4.57 -14.10
CA ARG A 201 3.66 -5.56 -15.16
C ARG A 201 4.69 -6.64 -14.82
N LYS A 202 5.61 -6.37 -13.87
CA LYS A 202 6.55 -7.37 -13.34
C LYS A 202 5.95 -8.26 -12.25
N LEU A 203 4.78 -7.89 -11.72
CA LEU A 203 4.17 -8.63 -10.62
C LEU A 203 3.50 -9.90 -11.13
N ALA A 204 4.12 -11.05 -10.88
CA ALA A 204 3.57 -12.36 -11.20
C ALA A 204 2.46 -12.77 -10.21
N HIS A 205 1.58 -13.67 -10.62
CA HIS A 205 0.57 -14.31 -9.76
C HIS A 205 -0.35 -13.32 -9.02
N GLN A 206 -0.82 -12.30 -9.70
CA GLN A 206 -1.65 -11.24 -9.12
C GLN A 206 -2.95 -11.77 -8.49
N ASP A 207 -3.48 -12.89 -8.97
CA ASP A 207 -4.65 -13.57 -8.40
C ASP A 207 -4.42 -13.98 -6.93
N PHE A 208 -3.19 -14.30 -6.56
CA PHE A 208 -2.84 -14.58 -5.16
C PHE A 208 -2.97 -13.36 -4.26
N LEU A 209 -2.71 -12.16 -4.79
CA LEU A 209 -2.92 -10.92 -4.05
C LEU A 209 -4.40 -10.69 -3.78
N GLN A 210 -5.25 -10.90 -4.79
CA GLN A 210 -6.71 -10.78 -4.63
C GLN A 210 -7.24 -11.79 -3.61
N THR A 211 -6.79 -13.04 -3.71
CA THR A 211 -7.16 -14.10 -2.78
C THR A 211 -6.69 -13.77 -1.37
N GLY A 212 -5.42 -13.42 -1.17
CA GLY A 212 -4.87 -13.03 0.12
C GLY A 212 -5.59 -11.82 0.73
N PHE A 213 -5.94 -10.84 -0.10
CA PHE A 213 -6.68 -9.67 0.34
C PHE A 213 -8.10 -10.01 0.79
N SER A 214 -8.79 -10.90 0.11
CA SER A 214 -10.14 -11.36 0.46
C SER A 214 -10.17 -12.04 1.83
N TYR A 215 -9.15 -12.81 2.16
CA TYR A 215 -9.03 -13.54 3.43
C TYR A 215 -8.27 -12.80 4.53
N ARG A 216 -7.73 -11.60 4.30
CA ARG A 216 -6.88 -10.87 5.27
C ARG A 216 -7.54 -10.58 6.62
N LYS A 217 -8.87 -10.47 6.67
CA LYS A 217 -9.65 -10.22 7.90
C LYS A 217 -10.16 -11.51 8.56
N ALA A 218 -9.89 -12.63 7.95
CA ALA A 218 -10.27 -13.92 8.45
C ALA A 218 -9.34 -14.32 9.61
N LYS A 219 -9.76 -14.05 10.84
CA LYS A 219 -9.01 -14.36 12.06
C LYS A 219 -9.12 -15.83 12.49
N ASP A 220 -10.09 -16.55 11.92
CA ASP A 220 -10.43 -17.90 12.31
C ASP A 220 -9.60 -18.92 11.53
N TRP A 221 -9.18 -20.00 12.19
CA TRP A 221 -8.42 -21.08 11.57
C TRP A 221 -9.13 -21.68 10.34
N HIS A 222 -10.47 -21.70 10.31
CA HIS A 222 -11.29 -22.10 9.17
C HIS A 222 -10.92 -21.30 7.90
N ASN A 223 -10.74 -20.02 8.05
CA ASN A 223 -10.40 -19.13 6.94
C ASN A 223 -8.95 -19.30 6.48
N VAL A 224 -8.05 -19.70 7.37
CA VAL A 224 -6.67 -20.08 7.01
C VAL A 224 -6.68 -21.35 6.17
N VAL A 225 -7.49 -22.33 6.54
CA VAL A 225 -7.66 -23.57 5.77
C VAL A 225 -8.26 -23.27 4.38
N LEU A 226 -9.32 -22.44 4.33
CA LEU A 226 -9.94 -22.03 3.07
C LEU A 226 -8.98 -21.26 2.16
N LEU A 227 -8.19 -20.35 2.72
CA LEU A 227 -7.15 -19.62 2.00
C LEU A 227 -6.10 -20.58 1.43
N THR A 228 -5.60 -21.48 2.25
CA THR A 228 -4.61 -22.47 1.83
C THR A 228 -5.17 -23.36 0.71
N TRP A 229 -6.41 -23.80 0.84
CA TRP A 229 -7.11 -24.60 -0.18
C TRP A 229 -7.34 -23.82 -1.48
N SER A 230 -7.69 -22.52 -1.36
CA SER A 230 -7.83 -21.62 -2.51
C SER A 230 -6.52 -21.47 -3.28
N PHE A 231 -5.39 -21.40 -2.59
CA PHE A 231 -4.09 -21.38 -3.24
C PHE A 231 -3.78 -22.71 -3.95
N PHE A 232 -4.09 -23.86 -3.34
CA PHE A 232 -3.88 -25.14 -4.00
C PHE A 232 -4.61 -25.29 -5.34
N LYS A 233 -5.78 -24.67 -5.47
CA LYS A 233 -6.57 -24.69 -6.71
C LYS A 233 -6.03 -23.81 -7.83
N GLN A 234 -5.10 -22.90 -7.52
CA GLN A 234 -4.54 -21.97 -8.50
C GLN A 234 -3.27 -22.55 -9.11
N ALA A 235 -2.99 -22.22 -10.37
CA ALA A 235 -1.76 -22.66 -11.05
C ALA A 235 -0.52 -22.20 -10.28
N GLY A 236 0.37 -23.12 -9.94
CA GLY A 236 1.55 -22.84 -9.11
C GLY A 236 1.24 -22.65 -7.62
N GLY A 237 0.00 -22.85 -7.18
CA GLY A 237 -0.48 -22.57 -5.84
C GLY A 237 0.09 -23.46 -4.73
N PHE A 238 0.67 -24.61 -5.03
CA PHE A 238 1.30 -25.49 -4.04
C PHE A 238 2.35 -24.74 -3.19
N ARG A 239 3.21 -23.96 -3.84
CA ARG A 239 4.25 -23.17 -3.16
C ARG A 239 3.64 -22.07 -2.29
N ALA A 240 2.61 -21.38 -2.77
CA ALA A 240 1.89 -20.36 -2.01
C ALA A 240 1.16 -20.97 -0.81
N ALA A 241 0.49 -22.10 -0.98
CA ALA A 241 -0.17 -22.84 0.09
C ALA A 241 0.83 -23.29 1.16
N TRP A 242 1.96 -23.87 0.75
CA TRP A 242 3.03 -24.25 1.68
C TRP A 242 3.59 -23.09 2.46
N LEU A 243 3.87 -21.95 1.80
CA LEU A 243 4.34 -20.73 2.47
C LEU A 243 3.31 -20.18 3.45
N THR A 244 2.01 -20.27 3.12
CA THR A 244 0.93 -19.85 4.02
C THR A 244 0.89 -20.72 5.27
N ILE A 245 0.96 -22.04 5.13
CA ILE A 245 1.00 -22.98 6.26
C ILE A 245 2.23 -22.69 7.14
N ARG A 246 3.40 -22.59 6.52
CA ARG A 246 4.65 -22.29 7.24
C ARG A 246 4.58 -20.96 7.99
N TYR A 247 4.04 -19.92 7.34
CA TYR A 247 3.87 -18.60 7.96
C TYR A 247 2.93 -18.67 9.18
N GLN A 248 1.79 -19.35 9.07
CA GLN A 248 0.86 -19.50 10.19
C GLN A 248 1.46 -20.34 11.34
N ALA A 249 2.18 -21.40 11.03
CA ALA A 249 2.88 -22.20 12.03
C ALA A 249 3.92 -21.37 12.80
N THR A 250 4.69 -20.54 12.07
CA THR A 250 5.67 -19.65 12.70
C THR A 250 5.02 -18.54 13.52
N LEU A 251 3.90 -17.98 13.09
CA LEU A 251 3.12 -17.03 13.90
C LEU A 251 2.59 -17.65 15.20
N MET A 252 2.09 -18.87 15.13
CA MET A 252 1.62 -19.59 16.33
C MET A 252 2.76 -19.88 17.30
N ALA A 253 3.92 -20.29 16.78
CA ALA A 253 5.11 -20.54 17.59
C ALA A 253 5.61 -19.25 18.27
N SER A 254 5.61 -18.11 17.56
CA SER A 254 6.02 -16.82 18.12
C SER A 254 5.11 -16.34 19.25
N ARG A 255 3.80 -16.51 19.08
CA ARG A 255 2.80 -16.14 20.12
C ARG A 255 2.94 -16.94 21.41
N ARG A 256 3.48 -18.15 21.33
CA ARG A 256 3.73 -19.04 22.48
C ARG A 256 5.11 -18.85 23.12
N GLY A 257 5.87 -17.83 22.72
CA GLY A 257 7.23 -17.58 23.25
C GLY A 257 8.24 -18.67 22.89
N GLY A 258 7.99 -19.43 21.84
CA GLY A 258 8.78 -20.59 21.46
C GLY A 258 10.18 -20.23 20.94
N TRP A 259 11.16 -21.07 21.30
CA TRP A 259 12.58 -21.02 20.92
C TRP A 259 12.86 -20.99 19.40
N LEU A 260 11.87 -21.27 18.55
CA LEU A 260 11.97 -21.24 17.10
C LEU A 260 12.21 -19.83 16.51
N TYR A 261 12.25 -18.80 17.36
CA TYR A 261 12.46 -17.40 16.97
C TYR A 261 13.72 -16.77 17.56
N ARG A 262 14.53 -17.54 18.25
CA ARG A 262 15.83 -17.07 18.75
C ARG A 262 16.98 -17.46 17.82
#